data_e3fbb452a58089b7eff11c19efbdbe1d
#
_entry.id   e3fbb452a58089b7eff11c19efbdbe1d
#
_cell.length_a   1.000
_cell.length_b   1.000
_cell.length_c   1.000
_cell.angle_alpha   90.00
_cell.angle_beta   90.00
_cell.angle_gamma   90.00
#
_symmetry.space_group_name_H-M   'P 1'
#
loop_
_entity.id
_entity.type
_entity.pdbx_description
1 polymer ?
#
loop_
_entity_poly.entity_id
_entity_poly.type
_entity_poly.pdbx_seq_one_letter_code
_entity_poly.pdbx_strand_id
1 'polypeptide(L)'
;MDDQSKQEIEKHKKRSLKRYRKNVECIERLERKLAALDDRITTIKSPNFSSMPRGGVPVTIDDLLSDKMDLENRIKRLKDKGRDLKKAVCEEIDSLEDPRYCEILETHFIDGVSFGDIAEELGYTERHVIALYSEAITILSVTNQ
;
A
#
# COMPACT_ATOMS: atom_id res chain seq x y z
N MET A 1 17.64 19.70 -21.79
CA MET A 1 17.52 18.74 -20.71
C MET A 1 17.80 17.34 -21.23
N ASP A 2 18.71 16.68 -20.60
CA ASP A 2 19.12 15.34 -20.94
C ASP A 2 17.96 14.36 -20.69
N ASP A 3 17.75 13.40 -21.56
CA ASP A 3 16.68 12.39 -21.43
C ASP A 3 16.79 11.61 -20.12
N GLN A 4 17.99 11.37 -19.63
CA GLN A 4 18.24 10.70 -18.36
C GLN A 4 17.72 11.49 -17.17
N SER A 5 17.92 12.81 -17.15
CA SER A 5 17.43 13.68 -16.09
C SER A 5 15.91 13.71 -16.07
N LYS A 6 15.29 13.72 -17.23
CA LYS A 6 13.83 13.72 -17.39
C LYS A 6 13.22 12.41 -16.87
N GLN A 7 13.85 11.27 -17.20
CA GLN A 7 13.44 9.95 -16.73
C GLN A 7 13.56 9.84 -15.20
N GLU A 8 14.64 10.40 -14.63
CA GLU A 8 14.84 10.39 -13.17
C GLU A 8 13.78 11.22 -12.44
N ILE A 9 13.42 12.38 -13.00
CA ILE A 9 12.35 13.23 -12.44
C ILE A 9 11.02 12.49 -12.47
N GLU A 10 10.70 11.82 -13.59
CA GLU A 10 9.46 11.04 -13.70
C GLU A 10 9.43 9.86 -12.74
N LYS A 11 10.55 9.17 -12.56
CA LYS A 11 10.66 8.08 -11.58
C LYS A 11 10.44 8.59 -10.16
N HIS A 12 10.96 9.76 -9.84
CA HIS A 12 10.76 10.38 -8.53
C HIS A 12 9.29 10.71 -8.29
N LYS A 13 8.62 11.28 -9.28
CA LYS A 13 7.18 11.59 -9.21
C LYS A 13 6.34 10.33 -8.98
N LYS A 14 6.60 9.28 -9.76
CA LYS A 14 5.92 7.99 -9.63
C LYS A 14 6.15 7.38 -8.24
N ARG A 15 7.38 7.45 -7.74
CA ARG A 15 7.74 6.93 -6.41
C ARG A 15 6.98 7.68 -5.31
N SER A 16 6.86 9.01 -5.44
CA SER A 16 6.12 9.83 -4.50
C SER A 16 4.64 9.43 -4.46
N LEU A 17 4.02 9.25 -5.62
CA LEU A 17 2.62 8.84 -5.72
C LEU A 17 2.38 7.42 -5.17
N LYS A 18 3.35 6.53 -5.28
CA LYS A 18 3.24 5.13 -4.81
C LYS A 18 3.37 4.98 -3.30
N ARG A 19 3.77 6.01 -2.57
CA ARG A 19 4.02 5.94 -1.12
C ARG A 19 2.85 5.37 -0.34
N TYR A 20 1.65 5.84 -0.64
CA TYR A 20 0.44 5.40 0.06
C TYR A 20 0.13 3.93 -0.22
N ARG A 21 0.14 3.52 -1.49
CA ARG A 21 -0.15 2.12 -1.84
C ARG A 21 0.88 1.14 -1.28
N LYS A 22 2.14 1.51 -1.24
CA LYS A 22 3.19 0.69 -0.60
C LYS A 22 2.91 0.50 0.89
N ASN A 23 2.44 1.56 1.55
CA ASN A 23 2.06 1.49 2.96
C ASN A 23 0.86 0.54 3.16
N VAL A 24 -0.16 0.64 2.32
CA VAL A 24 -1.34 -0.25 2.34
C VAL A 24 -0.91 -1.71 2.15
N GLU A 25 -0.06 -1.99 1.18
CA GLU A 25 0.44 -3.34 0.90
C GLU A 25 1.22 -3.92 2.10
N CYS A 26 2.02 -3.08 2.76
CA CYS A 26 2.73 -3.46 3.97
C CYS A 26 1.77 -3.82 5.10
N ILE A 27 0.74 -3.01 5.31
CA ILE A 27 -0.29 -3.25 6.33
C ILE A 27 -1.02 -4.57 6.04
N GLU A 28 -1.43 -4.79 4.79
CA GLU A 28 -2.12 -6.02 4.39
C GLU A 28 -1.26 -7.26 4.66
N ARG A 29 0.04 -7.18 4.36
CA ARG A 29 0.99 -8.27 4.65
C ARG A 29 1.06 -8.56 6.15
N LEU A 30 1.14 -7.52 6.97
CA LEU A 30 1.21 -7.68 8.43
C LEU A 30 -0.11 -8.17 9.01
N GLU A 31 -1.24 -7.76 8.44
CA GLU A 31 -2.57 -8.26 8.86
C GLU A 31 -2.72 -9.75 8.56
N ARG A 32 -2.17 -10.24 7.44
CA ARG A 32 -2.12 -11.67 7.15
C ARG A 32 -1.27 -12.44 8.16
N LYS A 33 -0.13 -11.86 8.56
CA LYS A 33 0.71 -12.45 9.61
C LYS A 33 -0.01 -12.49 10.96
N LEU A 34 -0.74 -11.43 11.27
CA LEU A 34 -1.54 -11.34 12.51
C LEU A 34 -2.63 -12.42 12.53
N ALA A 35 -3.34 -12.61 11.42
CA ALA A 35 -4.37 -13.64 11.30
C ALA A 35 -3.78 -15.04 11.50
N ALA A 36 -2.62 -15.33 10.91
CA ALA A 36 -1.92 -16.60 11.09
C ALA A 36 -1.50 -16.81 12.55
N LEU A 37 -1.04 -15.75 13.21
CA LEU A 37 -0.64 -15.80 14.62
C LEU A 37 -1.85 -16.04 15.54
N ASP A 38 -2.99 -15.39 15.26
CA ASP A 38 -4.25 -15.62 15.98
C ASP A 38 -4.71 -17.05 15.85
N ASP A 39 -4.60 -17.64 14.66
CA ASP A 39 -4.95 -19.05 14.43
C ASP A 39 -4.06 -19.98 15.25
N ARG A 40 -2.77 -19.70 15.34
CA ARG A 40 -1.85 -20.48 16.18
C ARG A 40 -2.22 -20.40 17.66
N ILE A 41 -2.52 -19.20 18.14
CA ILE A 41 -2.94 -18.96 19.53
C ILE A 41 -4.21 -19.73 19.82
N THR A 42 -5.20 -19.64 18.95
CA THR A 42 -6.49 -20.36 19.08
C THR A 42 -6.29 -21.86 19.11
N THR A 43 -5.41 -22.40 18.24
CA THR A 43 -5.08 -23.83 18.19
C THR A 43 -4.47 -24.30 19.50
N ILE A 44 -3.53 -23.55 20.06
CA ILE A 44 -2.87 -23.89 21.33
C ILE A 44 -3.85 -23.86 22.50
N LYS A 45 -4.82 -22.94 22.49
CA LYS A 45 -5.85 -22.83 23.53
C LYS A 45 -6.97 -23.86 23.39
N SER A 46 -7.03 -24.59 22.25
CA SER A 46 -8.07 -25.56 22.00
C SER A 46 -7.94 -26.76 22.99
N PRO A 47 -9.05 -27.22 23.61
CA PRO A 47 -8.99 -28.36 24.52
C PRO A 47 -8.66 -29.67 23.83
N ASN A 48 -8.75 -29.75 22.50
CA ASN A 48 -8.40 -30.93 21.70
C ASN A 48 -6.94 -30.93 21.25
N PHE A 49 -6.17 -29.91 21.63
CA PHE A 49 -4.76 -29.82 21.27
C PHE A 49 -3.97 -30.81 22.13
N SER A 50 -3.51 -31.89 21.51
CA SER A 50 -2.60 -32.82 22.17
C SER A 50 -1.18 -32.27 22.04
N SER A 51 -0.61 -31.84 23.14
CA SER A 51 0.77 -31.39 23.20
C SER A 51 1.70 -32.59 23.03
N MET A 52 2.03 -32.94 21.80
CA MET A 52 3.12 -33.87 21.52
C MET A 52 4.43 -33.13 21.70
N PRO A 53 5.34 -33.61 22.55
CA PRO A 53 6.64 -32.95 22.68
C PRO A 53 7.41 -33.10 21.36
N ARG A 54 7.54 -32.00 20.64
CA ARG A 54 8.37 -31.91 19.45
C ARG A 54 9.74 -31.40 19.92
N GLY A 55 10.80 -32.04 19.45
CA GLY A 55 12.15 -31.62 19.76
C GLY A 55 12.37 -30.15 19.36
N GLY A 56 12.73 -29.31 20.32
CA GLY A 56 12.92 -27.87 20.16
C GLY A 56 12.41 -27.11 21.38
N VAL A 57 12.80 -25.83 21.49
CA VAL A 57 12.33 -24.96 22.57
C VAL A 57 10.83 -24.73 22.38
N PRO A 58 9.97 -25.10 23.33
CA PRO A 58 8.55 -24.87 23.18
C PRO A 58 8.23 -23.38 23.14
N VAL A 59 7.58 -22.95 22.09
CA VAL A 59 7.04 -21.58 22.00
C VAL A 59 5.87 -21.48 22.97
N THR A 60 6.01 -20.65 23.98
CA THR A 60 4.96 -20.48 24.99
C THR A 60 3.84 -19.58 24.43
N ILE A 61 2.64 -19.74 25.00
CA ILE A 61 1.52 -18.88 24.64
C ILE A 61 1.84 -17.41 24.95
N ASP A 62 2.60 -17.16 26.00
CA ASP A 62 3.01 -15.79 26.37
C ASP A 62 3.90 -15.16 25.29
N ASP A 63 4.79 -15.94 24.67
CA ASP A 63 5.62 -15.49 23.56
C ASP A 63 4.76 -15.11 22.34
N LEU A 64 3.75 -15.92 22.03
CA LEU A 64 2.85 -15.66 20.94
C LEU A 64 1.97 -14.42 21.16
N LEU A 65 1.52 -14.23 22.41
CA LEU A 65 0.74 -13.04 22.77
C LEU A 65 1.58 -11.78 22.72
N SER A 66 2.84 -11.86 23.13
CA SER A 66 3.80 -10.75 23.01
C SER A 66 4.04 -10.37 21.55
N ASP A 67 4.27 -11.37 20.69
CA ASP A 67 4.45 -11.17 19.24
C ASP A 67 3.19 -10.55 18.62
N LYS A 68 2.02 -10.99 19.04
CA LYS A 68 0.75 -10.43 18.58
C LYS A 68 0.62 -8.96 18.94
N MET A 69 0.94 -8.59 20.17
CA MET A 69 0.89 -7.20 20.64
C MET A 69 1.85 -6.32 19.84
N ASP A 70 3.08 -6.78 19.62
CA ASP A 70 4.08 -6.05 18.84
C ASP A 70 3.60 -5.82 17.41
N LEU A 71 3.00 -6.84 16.80
CA LEU A 71 2.48 -6.79 15.44
C LEU A 71 1.30 -5.83 15.33
N GLU A 72 0.35 -5.89 16.28
CA GLU A 72 -0.79 -4.96 16.35
C GLU A 72 -0.33 -3.51 16.48
N ASN A 73 0.67 -3.26 17.32
CA ASN A 73 1.23 -1.92 17.52
C ASN A 73 1.92 -1.40 16.24
N ARG A 74 2.63 -2.28 15.54
CA ARG A 74 3.27 -1.94 14.28
C ARG A 74 2.24 -1.59 13.21
N ILE A 75 1.18 -2.38 13.09
CA ILE A 75 0.07 -2.13 12.17
C ILE A 75 -0.58 -0.77 12.47
N LYS A 76 -0.84 -0.49 13.73
CA LYS A 76 -1.43 0.79 14.16
C LYS A 76 -0.56 1.98 13.73
N ARG A 77 0.76 1.91 13.95
CA ARG A 77 1.68 2.97 13.53
C ARG A 77 1.68 3.17 12.02
N LEU A 78 1.64 2.07 11.26
CA LEU A 78 1.58 2.14 9.80
C LEU A 78 0.26 2.72 9.31
N LYS A 79 -0.86 2.42 9.96
CA LYS A 79 -2.17 3.01 9.63
C LYS A 79 -2.18 4.52 9.88
N ASP A 80 -1.59 4.96 10.99
CA ASP A 80 -1.47 6.39 11.30
C ASP A 80 -0.60 7.11 10.24
N LYS A 81 0.54 6.52 9.89
CA LYS A 81 1.39 7.02 8.82
C LYS A 81 0.67 7.04 7.47
N GLY A 82 -0.16 6.02 7.22
CA GLY A 82 -0.93 5.88 5.98
C GLY A 82 -1.92 7.03 5.77
N ARG A 83 -2.55 7.52 6.85
CA ARG A 83 -3.45 8.67 6.75
C ARG A 83 -2.71 9.92 6.28
N ASP A 84 -1.52 10.16 6.82
CA ASP A 84 -0.69 11.30 6.42
C ASP A 84 -0.19 11.17 4.98
N LEU A 85 0.22 9.97 4.58
CA LEU A 85 0.65 9.68 3.21
C LEU A 85 -0.50 9.85 2.21
N LYS A 86 -1.68 9.36 2.54
CA LYS A 86 -2.87 9.53 1.70
C LYS A 86 -3.17 11.00 1.46
N LYS A 87 -3.16 11.78 2.53
CA LYS A 87 -3.39 13.22 2.45
C LYS A 87 -2.35 13.91 1.56
N ALA A 88 -1.07 13.59 1.76
CA ALA A 88 0.02 14.19 0.98
C ALA A 88 -0.10 13.83 -0.51
N VAL A 89 -0.36 12.56 -0.83
CA VAL A 89 -0.52 12.12 -2.22
C VAL A 89 -1.75 12.76 -2.87
N CYS A 90 -2.88 12.82 -2.15
CA CYS A 90 -4.08 13.48 -2.66
C CYS A 90 -3.85 14.96 -2.94
N GLU A 91 -3.11 15.67 -2.09
CA GLU A 91 -2.76 17.06 -2.30
C GLU A 91 -1.90 17.24 -3.56
N GLU A 92 -0.94 16.36 -3.77
CA GLU A 92 -0.13 16.37 -5.00
C GLU A 92 -1.00 16.19 -6.24
N ILE A 93 -1.92 15.22 -6.21
CA ILE A 93 -2.86 14.94 -7.32
C ILE A 93 -3.78 16.13 -7.56
N ASP A 94 -4.35 16.68 -6.49
CA ASP A 94 -5.31 17.79 -6.57
C ASP A 94 -4.69 19.09 -7.07
N SER A 95 -3.35 19.18 -7.12
CA SER A 95 -2.66 20.33 -7.70
C SER A 95 -2.83 20.40 -9.23
N LEU A 96 -3.25 19.30 -9.86
CA LEU A 96 -3.52 19.25 -11.30
C LEU A 96 -4.87 19.93 -11.60
N GLU A 97 -4.91 20.74 -12.65
CA GLU A 97 -6.13 21.46 -13.04
C GLU A 97 -7.10 20.60 -13.85
N ASP A 98 -6.61 19.63 -14.64
CA ASP A 98 -7.45 18.80 -15.46
C ASP A 98 -8.10 17.67 -14.62
N PRO A 99 -9.45 17.65 -14.51
CA PRO A 99 -10.13 16.61 -13.72
C PRO A 99 -9.87 15.19 -14.20
N ARG A 100 -9.60 14.99 -15.49
CA ARG A 100 -9.31 13.66 -16.03
C ARG A 100 -8.00 13.10 -15.48
N TYR A 101 -7.00 13.97 -15.34
CA TYR A 101 -5.71 13.59 -14.73
C TYR A 101 -5.87 13.24 -13.26
N CYS A 102 -6.60 14.08 -12.52
CA CYS A 102 -6.88 13.82 -11.09
C CYS A 102 -7.58 12.49 -10.89
N GLU A 103 -8.60 12.21 -11.68
CA GLU A 103 -9.38 10.97 -11.56
C GLU A 103 -8.54 9.73 -11.84
N ILE A 104 -7.75 9.75 -12.90
CA ILE A 104 -6.90 8.61 -13.26
C ILE A 104 -5.82 8.37 -12.19
N LEU A 105 -5.16 9.43 -11.74
CA LEU A 105 -4.11 9.31 -10.73
C LEU A 105 -4.68 8.86 -9.38
N GLU A 106 -5.79 9.43 -8.95
CA GLU A 106 -6.42 9.05 -7.69
C GLU A 106 -6.89 7.60 -7.72
N THR A 107 -7.59 7.19 -8.75
CA THR A 107 -8.10 5.83 -8.88
C THR A 107 -6.97 4.82 -8.92
N HIS A 108 -5.88 5.13 -9.59
CA HIS A 108 -4.73 4.23 -9.68
C HIS A 108 -3.88 4.21 -8.42
N PHE A 109 -3.48 5.37 -7.89
CA PHE A 109 -2.52 5.48 -6.79
C PHE A 109 -3.14 5.43 -5.39
N ILE A 110 -4.40 5.81 -5.25
CA ILE A 110 -5.10 5.74 -3.96
C ILE A 110 -5.96 4.49 -3.88
N ASP A 111 -6.81 4.25 -4.88
CA ASP A 111 -7.74 3.13 -4.87
C ASP A 111 -7.12 1.82 -5.34
N GLY A 112 -5.95 1.87 -5.98
CA GLY A 112 -5.21 0.67 -6.39
C GLY A 112 -5.79 -0.03 -7.62
N VAL A 113 -6.51 0.70 -8.47
CA VAL A 113 -7.15 0.15 -9.66
C VAL A 113 -6.17 0.14 -10.84
N SER A 114 -6.16 -0.94 -11.61
CA SER A 114 -5.32 -1.06 -12.81
C SER A 114 -5.79 -0.13 -13.93
N PHE A 115 -4.88 0.22 -14.83
CA PHE A 115 -5.23 1.07 -15.99
C PHE A 115 -6.29 0.43 -16.89
N GLY A 116 -6.24 -0.89 -17.03
CA GLY A 116 -7.26 -1.63 -17.80
C GLY A 116 -8.65 -1.48 -17.20
N ASP A 117 -8.75 -1.61 -15.88
CA ASP A 117 -10.02 -1.47 -15.16
C ASP A 117 -10.52 -0.02 -15.17
N ILE A 118 -9.61 0.95 -15.05
CA ILE A 118 -9.96 2.38 -15.17
C ILE A 118 -10.54 2.67 -16.55
N ALA A 119 -9.90 2.14 -17.59
CA ALA A 119 -10.36 2.30 -18.97
C ALA A 119 -11.77 1.77 -19.14
N GLU A 120 -12.06 0.60 -18.60
CA GLU A 120 -13.38 -0.01 -18.64
C GLU A 120 -14.44 0.85 -17.94
N GLU A 121 -14.12 1.35 -16.75
CA GLU A 121 -15.04 2.23 -15.99
C GLU A 121 -15.35 3.54 -16.71
N LEU A 122 -14.34 4.15 -17.34
CA LEU A 122 -14.50 5.45 -17.99
C LEU A 122 -14.95 5.36 -19.45
N GLY A 123 -15.03 4.16 -19.99
CA GLY A 123 -15.36 3.98 -21.41
C GLY A 123 -14.25 4.40 -22.35
N TYR A 124 -13.00 4.34 -21.89
CA TYR A 124 -11.79 4.65 -22.67
C TYR A 124 -11.07 3.36 -23.07
N THR A 125 -10.15 3.47 -24.01
CA THR A 125 -9.20 2.40 -24.27
C THR A 125 -8.09 2.46 -23.21
N GLU A 126 -7.48 1.33 -22.90
CA GLU A 126 -6.36 1.28 -21.97
C GLU A 126 -5.21 2.18 -22.45
N ARG A 127 -4.95 2.18 -23.75
CA ARG A 127 -3.93 3.03 -24.38
C ARG A 127 -4.18 4.52 -24.12
N HIS A 128 -5.45 4.93 -24.18
CA HIS A 128 -5.85 6.32 -23.92
C HIS A 128 -5.62 6.69 -22.45
N VAL A 129 -5.98 5.79 -21.52
CA VAL A 129 -5.73 5.99 -20.08
C VAL A 129 -4.24 6.12 -19.80
N ILE A 130 -3.40 5.27 -20.39
CA ILE A 130 -1.94 5.32 -20.21
C ILE A 130 -1.38 6.63 -20.78
N ALA A 131 -1.92 7.11 -21.91
CA ALA A 131 -1.51 8.40 -22.47
C ALA A 131 -1.85 9.56 -21.54
N LEU A 132 -3.07 9.59 -20.98
CA LEU A 132 -3.49 10.60 -20.02
C LEU A 132 -2.64 10.53 -18.72
N TYR A 133 -2.35 9.33 -18.26
CA TYR A 133 -1.46 9.10 -17.12
C TYR A 133 -0.07 9.69 -17.37
N SER A 134 0.51 9.42 -18.52
CA SER A 134 1.85 9.92 -18.88
C SER A 134 1.87 11.45 -18.97
N GLU A 135 0.83 12.05 -19.54
CA GLU A 135 0.69 13.51 -19.58
C GLU A 135 0.58 14.10 -18.18
N ALA A 136 -0.22 13.48 -17.32
CA ALA A 136 -0.42 13.91 -15.93
C ALA A 136 0.91 13.88 -15.17
N ILE A 137 1.69 12.81 -15.30
CA ILE A 137 3.00 12.69 -14.64
C ILE A 137 3.96 13.78 -15.12
N THR A 138 3.93 14.10 -16.41
CA THR A 138 4.80 15.16 -16.96
C THR A 138 4.48 16.52 -16.32
N ILE A 139 3.21 16.82 -16.09
CA ILE A 139 2.73 18.11 -15.56
C ILE A 139 2.87 18.18 -14.03
N LEU A 140 2.73 17.02 -13.36
CA LEU A 140 2.67 16.93 -11.91
C LEU A 140 3.92 17.51 -11.24
N SER A 141 3.68 18.32 -10.19
CA SER A 141 4.74 18.80 -9.30
C SER A 141 4.64 18.05 -7.98
N VAL A 142 5.72 17.41 -7.55
CA VAL A 142 5.76 16.74 -6.25
C VAL A 142 6.60 17.53 -5.28
N THR A 143 6.19 17.51 -4.02
CA THR A 143 6.92 18.17 -2.95
C THR A 143 8.19 17.37 -2.64
N ASN A 144 9.34 18.01 -2.71
CA ASN A 144 10.59 17.40 -2.27
C ASN A 144 10.57 17.27 -0.74
N GLN A 145 10.44 16.07 -0.27
CA GLN A 145 10.66 15.75 1.13
C GLN A 145 11.83 14.81 1.27
#